data_88cc38459a34ca6b6aea70e76b53c6f5
#
_entry.id   88cc38459a34ca6b6aea70e76b53c6f5
#
_cell.length_a   1.000
_cell.length_b   1.000
_cell.length_c   1.000
_cell.angle_alpha   90.00
_cell.angle_beta   90.00
_cell.angle_gamma   90.00
#
_symmetry.space_group_name_H-M   'P 1'
#
loop_
_entity.id
_entity.type
_entity.pdbx_description
1 polymer ?
#
loop_
_entity_poly.entity_id
_entity_poly.type
_entity_poly.pdbx_seq_one_letter_code
_entity_poly.pdbx_strand_id
1 'polypeptide(L)'
;MVQPVPRAGSGVAAEDAAHTAVIRRYEERMAKDPSSLAFAPLADAYRKAGRTGEAIRLCAEGLTRFPHYATARLILAKALLDEGQPERAQGELETIAAAGARDAETHRLLGEIHRKAGRLDAALEQLEHASRLDPSDRESRLAAEVLRGRGRTPEGSPLASLMSDDTFATETFGAVCLEQGLVDEAAQVLLRVLRKEPDAGRVRERLEQAIRLKMQRRKGS
;
A
#
# COMPACT_ATOMS: atom_id res chain seq x y z
N MET A 1 31.79 -32.51 -8.74
CA MET A 1 32.04 -31.06 -8.61
C MET A 1 30.70 -30.38 -8.40
N VAL A 2 30.34 -30.08 -7.15
CA VAL A 2 29.06 -29.45 -6.80
C VAL A 2 29.28 -27.94 -6.75
N GLN A 3 28.58 -27.21 -7.61
CA GLN A 3 28.65 -25.74 -7.59
C GLN A 3 27.90 -25.18 -6.36
N PRO A 4 28.45 -24.20 -5.65
CA PRO A 4 27.76 -23.62 -4.51
C PRO A 4 26.56 -22.78 -4.97
N VAL A 5 25.41 -23.03 -4.34
CA VAL A 5 24.17 -22.26 -4.50
C VAL A 5 24.42 -20.83 -4.00
N PRO A 6 24.03 -19.76 -4.73
CA PRO A 6 24.22 -18.39 -4.28
C PRO A 6 23.38 -18.14 -3.01
N ARG A 7 24.04 -17.65 -1.96
CA ARG A 7 23.43 -17.31 -0.69
C ARG A 7 22.49 -16.11 -0.87
N ALA A 8 21.26 -16.25 -0.41
CA ALA A 8 20.17 -15.25 -0.42
C ALA A 8 20.46 -13.96 0.42
N GLY A 9 21.71 -13.73 0.84
CA GLY A 9 22.10 -12.57 1.63
C GLY A 9 22.65 -11.37 0.84
N SER A 10 22.89 -11.52 -0.46
CA SER A 10 23.55 -10.47 -1.25
C SER A 10 22.59 -9.35 -1.74
N GLY A 11 21.30 -9.62 -1.82
CA GLY A 11 20.29 -8.63 -2.26
C GLY A 11 20.05 -7.56 -1.22
N VAL A 12 19.80 -7.95 0.02
CA VAL A 12 19.49 -7.03 1.13
C VAL A 12 20.65 -6.07 1.42
N ALA A 13 21.88 -6.59 1.46
CA ALA A 13 23.07 -5.76 1.68
C ALA A 13 23.33 -4.75 0.53
N ALA A 14 22.98 -5.09 -0.71
CA ALA A 14 23.08 -4.19 -1.84
C ALA A 14 22.00 -3.09 -1.82
N GLU A 15 20.77 -3.42 -1.40
CA GLU A 15 19.69 -2.47 -1.24
C GLU A 15 19.98 -1.49 -0.09
N ASP A 16 20.48 -1.96 1.04
CA ASP A 16 20.88 -1.12 2.18
C ASP A 16 22.02 -0.16 1.79
N ALA A 17 22.99 -0.61 1.02
CA ALA A 17 24.07 0.22 0.50
C ALA A 17 23.54 1.30 -0.47
N ALA A 18 22.57 0.94 -1.33
CA ALA A 18 21.94 1.87 -2.26
C ALA A 18 21.14 2.95 -1.51
N HIS A 19 20.33 2.55 -0.51
CA HIS A 19 19.59 3.49 0.33
C HIS A 19 20.54 4.45 1.07
N THR A 20 21.64 3.94 1.62
CA THR A 20 22.65 4.74 2.33
C THR A 20 23.31 5.79 1.40
N ALA A 21 23.64 5.41 0.17
CA ALA A 21 24.21 6.34 -0.80
C ALA A 21 23.23 7.45 -1.22
N VAL A 22 21.95 7.11 -1.39
CA VAL A 22 20.89 8.08 -1.70
C VAL A 22 20.69 9.05 -0.54
N ILE A 23 20.61 8.55 0.68
CA ILE A 23 20.47 9.37 1.91
C ILE A 23 21.62 10.37 1.98
N ARG A 24 22.88 9.90 1.92
CA ARG A 24 24.06 10.75 1.99
C ARG A 24 24.04 11.87 0.95
N ARG A 25 23.65 11.56 -0.28
CA ARG A 25 23.58 12.55 -1.36
C ARG A 25 22.58 13.68 -1.03
N TYR A 26 21.44 13.34 -0.46
CA TYR A 26 20.43 14.34 -0.09
C TYR A 26 20.80 15.11 1.19
N GLU A 27 21.45 14.46 2.16
CA GLU A 27 22.02 15.11 3.35
C GLU A 27 23.07 16.16 2.96
N GLU A 28 23.99 15.82 2.07
CA GLU A 28 24.99 16.76 1.52
C GLU A 28 24.33 17.95 0.80
N ARG A 29 23.24 17.70 0.08
CA ARG A 29 22.48 18.76 -0.58
C ARG A 29 21.77 19.67 0.41
N MET A 30 21.16 19.11 1.44
CA MET A 30 20.52 19.87 2.52
C MET A 30 21.52 20.67 3.34
N ALA A 31 22.73 20.13 3.56
CA ALA A 31 23.80 20.85 4.26
C ALA A 31 24.29 22.08 3.46
N LYS A 32 24.29 22.02 2.12
CA LYS A 32 24.65 23.14 1.24
C LYS A 32 23.54 24.17 1.12
N ASP A 33 22.30 23.74 1.09
CA ASP A 33 21.11 24.60 0.98
C ASP A 33 19.99 24.08 1.89
N PRO A 34 19.94 24.55 3.14
CA PRO A 34 18.90 24.17 4.10
C PRO A 34 17.47 24.61 3.70
N SER A 35 17.35 25.55 2.74
CA SER A 35 16.07 26.00 2.20
C SER A 35 15.60 25.16 1.00
N SER A 36 16.38 24.18 0.58
CA SER A 36 16.07 23.33 -0.55
C SER A 36 14.86 22.43 -0.30
N LEU A 37 14.04 22.22 -1.32
CA LEU A 37 12.98 21.20 -1.31
C LEU A 37 13.52 19.76 -1.28
N ALA A 38 14.85 19.59 -1.17
CA ALA A 38 15.50 18.29 -1.06
C ALA A 38 15.15 17.50 0.22
N PHE A 39 14.53 18.17 1.21
CA PHE A 39 14.03 17.49 2.41
C PHE A 39 12.99 16.40 2.09
N ALA A 40 12.12 16.59 1.09
CA ALA A 40 11.11 15.62 0.76
C ALA A 40 11.71 14.32 0.18
N PRO A 41 12.57 14.33 -0.86
CA PRO A 41 13.23 13.11 -1.31
C PRO A 41 14.17 12.49 -0.26
N LEU A 42 14.78 13.28 0.65
CA LEU A 42 15.54 12.74 1.78
C LEU A 42 14.62 12.00 2.76
N ALA A 43 13.46 12.57 3.08
CA ALA A 43 12.48 11.92 3.96
C ALA A 43 11.97 10.61 3.35
N ASP A 44 11.72 10.55 2.04
CA ASP A 44 11.33 9.29 1.38
C ASP A 44 12.46 8.25 1.40
N ALA A 45 13.71 8.69 1.26
CA ALA A 45 14.86 7.81 1.40
C ALA A 45 15.00 7.24 2.83
N TYR A 46 14.78 8.08 3.86
CA TYR A 46 14.73 7.61 5.25
C TYR A 46 13.60 6.59 5.46
N ARG A 47 12.39 6.89 4.96
CA ARG A 47 11.24 5.98 5.06
C ARG A 47 11.55 4.62 4.43
N LYS A 48 12.09 4.60 3.21
CA LYS A 48 12.49 3.37 2.48
C LYS A 48 13.58 2.59 3.20
N ALA A 49 14.45 3.27 3.95
CA ALA A 49 15.47 2.65 4.80
C ALA A 49 14.93 2.21 6.18
N GLY A 50 13.61 2.25 6.42
CA GLY A 50 13.01 1.91 7.71
C GLY A 50 13.20 2.96 8.82
N ARG A 51 13.77 4.13 8.50
CA ARG A 51 14.00 5.25 9.42
C ARG A 51 12.77 6.19 9.44
N THR A 52 11.59 5.62 9.69
CA THR A 52 10.28 6.28 9.56
C THR A 52 10.12 7.47 10.49
N GLY A 53 10.61 7.37 11.73
CA GLY A 53 10.56 8.47 12.68
C GLY A 53 11.37 9.70 12.24
N GLU A 54 12.51 9.50 11.54
CA GLU A 54 13.31 10.58 10.97
C GLU A 54 12.63 11.20 9.75
N ALA A 55 12.00 10.36 8.91
CA ALA A 55 11.20 10.83 7.78
C ALA A 55 10.04 11.73 8.22
N ILE A 56 9.30 11.33 9.28
CA ILE A 56 8.20 12.11 9.84
C ILE A 56 8.70 13.47 10.35
N ARG A 57 9.77 13.48 11.14
CA ARG A 57 10.34 14.73 11.68
C ARG A 57 10.77 15.68 10.55
N LEU A 58 11.51 15.17 9.58
CA LEU A 58 12.02 15.96 8.47
C LEU A 58 10.89 16.54 7.62
N CYS A 59 9.84 15.76 7.34
CA CYS A 59 8.65 16.26 6.65
C CYS A 59 7.92 17.32 7.46
N ALA A 60 7.72 17.11 8.77
CA ALA A 60 7.05 18.07 9.64
C ALA A 60 7.80 19.41 9.68
N GLU A 61 9.12 19.40 9.86
CA GLU A 61 9.96 20.59 9.82
C GLU A 61 9.92 21.29 8.45
N GLY A 62 10.02 20.52 7.36
CA GLY A 62 9.96 21.07 6.01
C GLY A 62 8.61 21.72 5.70
N LEU A 63 7.51 21.13 6.15
CA LEU A 63 6.16 21.64 5.95
C LEU A 63 5.85 22.90 6.77
N THR A 64 6.60 23.22 7.82
CA THR A 64 6.49 24.54 8.48
C THR A 64 6.95 25.68 7.57
N ARG A 65 7.91 25.39 6.69
CA ARG A 65 8.45 26.36 5.71
C ARG A 65 7.69 26.34 4.39
N PHE A 66 7.23 25.14 3.99
CA PHE A 66 6.55 24.89 2.71
C PHE A 66 5.20 24.21 2.93
N PRO A 67 4.19 24.88 3.53
CA PRO A 67 2.94 24.26 3.97
C PRO A 67 2.09 23.69 2.82
N HIS A 68 2.29 24.15 1.59
CA HIS A 68 1.54 23.69 0.41
C HIS A 68 2.30 22.67 -0.44
N TYR A 69 3.42 22.12 0.06
CA TYR A 69 4.21 21.15 -0.69
C TYR A 69 3.59 19.76 -0.62
N ALA A 70 2.69 19.45 -1.57
CA ALA A 70 1.92 18.21 -1.63
C ALA A 70 2.79 16.95 -1.59
N THR A 71 3.94 16.93 -2.30
CA THR A 71 4.86 15.80 -2.28
C THR A 71 5.38 15.49 -0.87
N ALA A 72 5.75 16.49 -0.09
CA ALA A 72 6.20 16.29 1.28
C ALA A 72 5.07 15.78 2.19
N ARG A 73 3.83 16.27 2.01
CA ARG A 73 2.66 15.75 2.73
C ARG A 73 2.38 14.30 2.38
N LEU A 74 2.48 13.91 1.11
CA LEU A 74 2.29 12.53 0.69
C LEU A 74 3.35 11.60 1.31
N ILE A 75 4.61 12.03 1.35
CA ILE A 75 5.69 11.28 1.99
C ILE A 75 5.45 11.17 3.51
N LEU A 76 5.00 12.25 4.15
CA LEU A 76 4.62 12.25 5.58
C LEU A 76 3.49 11.25 5.83
N ALA A 77 2.45 11.28 5.01
CA ALA A 77 1.33 10.34 5.13
C ALA A 77 1.78 8.88 5.00
N LYS A 78 2.65 8.58 4.02
CA LYS A 78 3.23 7.24 3.86
C LYS A 78 4.05 6.82 5.09
N ALA A 79 4.90 7.70 5.62
CA ALA A 79 5.68 7.42 6.81
C ALA A 79 4.80 7.20 8.05
N LEU A 80 3.71 7.95 8.19
CA LEU A 80 2.73 7.76 9.25
C LEU A 80 1.99 6.42 9.12
N LEU A 81 1.70 5.97 7.90
CA LEU A 81 1.13 4.64 7.66
C LEU A 81 2.11 3.52 8.02
N ASP A 82 3.38 3.69 7.68
CA ASP A 82 4.44 2.75 8.04
C ASP A 82 4.63 2.64 9.57
N GLU A 83 4.38 3.74 10.31
CA GLU A 83 4.37 3.79 11.79
C GLU A 83 3.05 3.32 12.43
N GLY A 84 2.05 2.92 11.62
CA GLY A 84 0.76 2.49 12.14
C GLY A 84 -0.12 3.62 12.68
N GLN A 85 0.00 4.85 12.15
CA GLN A 85 -0.77 6.04 12.53
C GLN A 85 -1.73 6.47 11.41
N PRO A 86 -2.73 5.65 11.04
CA PRO A 86 -3.58 5.89 9.88
C PRO A 86 -4.46 7.14 10.01
N GLU A 87 -4.88 7.52 11.22
CA GLU A 87 -5.72 8.71 11.42
C GLU A 87 -4.95 10.00 11.10
N ARG A 88 -3.68 10.08 11.49
CA ARG A 88 -2.82 11.21 11.16
C ARG A 88 -2.50 11.25 9.67
N ALA A 89 -2.22 10.09 9.08
CA ALA A 89 -1.99 9.97 7.65
C ALA A 89 -3.22 10.42 6.84
N GLN A 90 -4.43 10.04 7.28
CA GLN A 90 -5.68 10.48 6.67
C GLN A 90 -5.76 12.01 6.62
N GLY A 91 -5.49 12.72 7.72
CA GLY A 91 -5.53 14.19 7.77
C GLY A 91 -4.57 14.85 6.76
N GLU A 92 -3.36 14.31 6.59
CA GLU A 92 -2.41 14.83 5.59
C GLU A 92 -2.89 14.57 4.16
N LEU A 93 -3.44 13.39 3.87
CA LEU A 93 -3.98 13.05 2.56
C LEU A 93 -5.24 13.86 2.21
N GLU A 94 -6.12 14.07 3.17
CA GLU A 94 -7.31 14.94 2.99
C GLU A 94 -6.91 16.39 2.68
N THR A 95 -5.83 16.89 3.29
CA THR A 95 -5.28 18.21 2.97
C THR A 95 -4.80 18.29 1.52
N ILE A 96 -4.16 17.23 0.99
CA ILE A 96 -3.74 17.16 -0.41
C ILE A 96 -4.98 17.13 -1.33
N ALA A 97 -5.96 16.31 -1.02
CA ALA A 97 -7.18 16.16 -1.81
C ALA A 97 -8.00 17.47 -1.84
N ALA A 98 -8.14 18.16 -0.70
CA ALA A 98 -8.83 19.44 -0.58
C ALA A 98 -8.14 20.57 -1.37
N ALA A 99 -6.82 20.50 -1.54
CA ALA A 99 -6.06 21.42 -2.39
C ALA A 99 -6.28 21.20 -3.89
N GLY A 100 -7.10 20.20 -4.28
CA GLY A 100 -7.42 19.87 -5.67
C GLY A 100 -6.27 19.17 -6.41
N ALA A 101 -5.31 18.60 -5.69
CA ALA A 101 -4.24 17.83 -6.31
C ALA A 101 -4.81 16.60 -7.02
N ARG A 102 -4.53 16.49 -8.33
CA ARG A 102 -4.96 15.35 -9.15
C ARG A 102 -3.94 14.21 -9.02
N ASP A 103 -3.83 13.66 -7.82
CA ASP A 103 -2.88 12.59 -7.48
C ASP A 103 -3.62 11.30 -7.15
N ALA A 104 -3.52 10.31 -8.04
CA ALA A 104 -4.17 9.01 -7.89
C ALA A 104 -3.73 8.29 -6.62
N GLU A 105 -2.46 8.42 -6.25
CA GLU A 105 -1.90 7.75 -5.07
C GLU A 105 -2.51 8.27 -3.76
N THR A 106 -2.77 9.58 -3.65
CA THR A 106 -3.48 10.16 -2.50
C THR A 106 -4.85 9.51 -2.31
N HIS A 107 -5.63 9.39 -3.38
CA HIS A 107 -6.96 8.79 -3.34
C HIS A 107 -6.89 7.28 -3.08
N ARG A 108 -5.90 6.57 -3.63
CA ARG A 108 -5.68 5.16 -3.35
C ARG A 108 -5.40 4.92 -1.86
N LEU A 109 -4.50 5.71 -1.26
CA LEU A 109 -4.16 5.58 0.16
C LEU A 109 -5.36 5.92 1.06
N LEU A 110 -6.15 6.96 0.74
CA LEU A 110 -7.41 7.26 1.45
C LEU A 110 -8.38 6.10 1.36
N GLY A 111 -8.54 5.51 0.18
CA GLY A 111 -9.35 4.33 -0.03
C GLY A 111 -8.93 3.16 0.85
N GLU A 112 -7.64 2.89 0.96
CA GLU A 112 -7.11 1.84 1.84
C GLU A 112 -7.35 2.13 3.34
N ILE A 113 -7.16 3.38 3.77
CA ILE A 113 -7.44 3.79 5.16
C ILE A 113 -8.92 3.59 5.48
N HIS A 114 -9.82 4.07 4.62
CA HIS A 114 -11.26 3.89 4.80
C HIS A 114 -11.66 2.42 4.82
N ARG A 115 -11.09 1.62 3.92
CA ARG A 115 -11.32 0.18 3.85
C ARG A 115 -10.92 -0.52 5.15
N LYS A 116 -9.72 -0.26 5.66
CA LYS A 116 -9.23 -0.82 6.93
C LYS A 116 -10.08 -0.39 8.13
N ALA A 117 -10.66 0.80 8.07
CA ALA A 117 -11.59 1.32 9.08
C ALA A 117 -13.04 0.83 8.91
N GLY A 118 -13.33 -0.06 7.95
CA GLY A 118 -14.66 -0.58 7.68
C GLY A 118 -15.62 0.42 7.01
N ARG A 119 -15.15 1.59 6.62
CA ARG A 119 -15.92 2.64 5.93
C ARG A 119 -15.96 2.35 4.42
N LEU A 120 -16.68 1.28 4.05
CA LEU A 120 -16.58 0.70 2.71
C LEU A 120 -17.11 1.60 1.59
N ASP A 121 -18.14 2.44 1.87
CA ASP A 121 -18.67 3.38 0.89
C ASP A 121 -17.67 4.50 0.59
N ALA A 122 -17.04 5.06 1.63
CA ALA A 122 -15.99 6.04 1.46
C ALA A 122 -14.75 5.43 0.77
N ALA A 123 -14.41 4.18 1.09
CA ALA A 123 -13.32 3.47 0.41
C ALA A 123 -13.61 3.32 -1.09
N LEU A 124 -14.84 2.92 -1.46
CA LEU A 124 -15.25 2.78 -2.85
C LEU A 124 -15.12 4.11 -3.60
N GLU A 125 -15.62 5.20 -3.03
CA GLU A 125 -15.55 6.54 -3.62
C GLU A 125 -14.10 6.95 -3.91
N GLN A 126 -13.21 6.77 -2.95
CA GLN A 126 -11.80 7.14 -3.09
C GLN A 126 -11.08 6.26 -4.13
N LEU A 127 -11.33 4.94 -4.14
CA LEU A 127 -10.72 4.03 -5.11
C LEU A 127 -11.21 4.28 -6.53
N GLU A 128 -12.49 4.63 -6.71
CA GLU A 128 -13.03 5.05 -8.00
C GLU A 128 -12.40 6.36 -8.47
N HIS A 129 -12.14 7.29 -7.54
CA HIS A 129 -11.43 8.53 -7.87
C HIS A 129 -10.00 8.25 -8.32
N ALA A 130 -9.26 7.43 -7.58
CA ALA A 130 -7.92 6.99 -7.96
C ALA A 130 -7.91 6.36 -9.37
N SER A 131 -8.82 5.44 -9.64
CA SER A 131 -8.95 4.76 -10.93
C SER A 131 -9.31 5.71 -12.11
N ARG A 132 -10.05 6.80 -11.84
CA ARG A 132 -10.30 7.83 -12.86
C ARG A 132 -9.07 8.70 -13.15
N LEU A 133 -8.26 8.97 -12.13
CA LEU A 133 -7.02 9.76 -12.26
C LEU A 133 -5.90 8.96 -12.93
N ASP A 134 -5.79 7.69 -12.59
CA ASP A 134 -4.87 6.74 -13.21
C ASP A 134 -5.60 5.48 -13.67
N PRO A 135 -6.05 5.43 -14.95
CA PRO A 135 -6.69 4.24 -15.50
C PRO A 135 -5.77 3.01 -15.61
N SER A 136 -4.46 3.19 -15.49
CA SER A 136 -3.50 2.09 -15.49
C SER A 136 -3.37 1.41 -14.12
N ASP A 137 -3.82 2.07 -13.04
CA ASP A 137 -3.90 1.51 -11.69
C ASP A 137 -4.99 0.43 -11.63
N ARG A 138 -4.56 -0.79 -11.94
CA ARG A 138 -5.41 -1.97 -11.92
C ARG A 138 -5.88 -2.32 -10.51
N GLU A 139 -5.05 -2.03 -9.52
CA GLU A 139 -5.32 -2.37 -8.12
C GLU A 139 -6.51 -1.58 -7.58
N SER A 140 -6.50 -0.24 -7.71
CA SER A 140 -7.61 0.61 -7.29
C SER A 140 -8.91 0.26 -8.03
N ARG A 141 -8.83 -0.02 -9.33
CA ARG A 141 -9.99 -0.41 -10.13
C ARG A 141 -10.62 -1.70 -9.64
N LEU A 142 -9.81 -2.73 -9.39
CA LEU A 142 -10.29 -4.02 -8.90
C LEU A 142 -10.87 -3.93 -7.49
N ALA A 143 -10.18 -3.22 -6.60
CA ALA A 143 -10.69 -3.01 -5.25
C ALA A 143 -12.04 -2.29 -5.26
N ALA A 144 -12.21 -1.30 -6.14
CA ALA A 144 -13.50 -0.62 -6.34
C ALA A 144 -14.59 -1.57 -6.88
N GLU A 145 -14.27 -2.44 -7.85
CA GLU A 145 -15.22 -3.42 -8.38
C GLU A 145 -15.68 -4.42 -7.32
N VAL A 146 -14.76 -4.92 -6.49
CA VAL A 146 -15.11 -5.83 -5.39
C VAL A 146 -16.01 -5.13 -4.38
N LEU A 147 -15.69 -3.89 -4.01
CA LEU A 147 -16.53 -3.13 -3.08
C LEU A 147 -17.91 -2.82 -3.65
N ARG A 148 -18.03 -2.56 -4.94
CA ARG A 148 -19.32 -2.34 -5.65
C ARG A 148 -20.15 -3.60 -5.71
N GLY A 149 -19.51 -4.77 -5.89
CA GLY A 149 -20.16 -6.07 -6.01
C GLY A 149 -20.58 -6.72 -4.69
N ARG A 150 -20.65 -5.98 -3.59
CA ARG A 150 -20.98 -6.46 -2.22
C ARG A 150 -21.95 -7.65 -2.21
N GLY A 151 -21.42 -8.86 -1.95
CA GLY A 151 -22.22 -10.06 -1.70
C GLY A 151 -22.84 -10.75 -2.92
N ARG A 152 -22.49 -10.36 -4.14
CA ARG A 152 -22.96 -11.02 -5.37
C ARG A 152 -21.77 -11.52 -6.18
N THR A 153 -21.48 -12.81 -6.08
CA THR A 153 -20.75 -13.53 -7.14
C THR A 153 -21.76 -14.44 -7.85
N PRO A 154 -22.44 -13.96 -8.92
CA PRO A 154 -23.07 -14.87 -9.84
C PRO A 154 -21.96 -15.64 -10.59
N GLU A 155 -22.13 -16.93 -10.79
CA GLU A 155 -21.32 -17.68 -11.75
C GLU A 155 -21.31 -16.95 -13.09
N GLY A 156 -20.11 -16.61 -13.63
CA GLY A 156 -19.96 -15.81 -14.83
C GLY A 156 -19.79 -14.30 -14.61
N SER A 157 -19.63 -13.83 -13.38
CA SER A 157 -19.36 -12.39 -13.10
C SER A 157 -17.97 -11.97 -13.59
N PRO A 158 -17.77 -10.67 -13.91
CA PRO A 158 -16.45 -10.13 -14.20
C PRO A 158 -15.41 -10.48 -13.13
N LEU A 159 -15.84 -10.61 -11.88
CA LEU A 159 -15.00 -11.00 -10.75
C LEU A 159 -14.45 -12.44 -10.92
N ALA A 160 -15.25 -13.38 -11.39
CA ALA A 160 -14.81 -14.76 -11.60
C ALA A 160 -13.74 -14.85 -12.72
N SER A 161 -13.88 -14.04 -13.77
CA SER A 161 -12.86 -13.97 -14.84
C SER A 161 -11.57 -13.30 -14.35
N LEU A 162 -11.68 -12.25 -13.52
CA LEU A 162 -10.55 -11.56 -12.91
C LEU A 162 -9.80 -12.47 -11.93
N MET A 163 -10.53 -13.31 -11.18
CA MET A 163 -9.94 -14.27 -10.26
C MET A 163 -9.17 -15.40 -10.96
N SER A 164 -9.43 -15.65 -12.23
CA SER A 164 -8.69 -16.64 -13.04
C SER A 164 -7.36 -16.09 -13.56
N ASP A 165 -7.18 -14.76 -13.61
CA ASP A 165 -5.97 -14.13 -14.12
C ASP A 165 -4.95 -13.87 -13.00
N ASP A 166 -3.75 -14.42 -13.16
CA ASP A 166 -2.64 -14.27 -12.21
C ASP A 166 -2.12 -12.83 -12.07
N THR A 167 -2.45 -11.96 -13.04
CA THR A 167 -2.10 -10.53 -13.00
C THR A 167 -2.79 -9.82 -11.83
N PHE A 168 -3.90 -10.34 -11.35
CA PHE A 168 -4.73 -9.76 -10.29
C PHE A 168 -4.52 -10.41 -8.92
N ALA A 169 -3.66 -11.42 -8.84
CA ALA A 169 -3.31 -12.01 -7.56
C ALA A 169 -2.41 -11.04 -6.77
N THR A 170 -3.04 -10.14 -5.97
CA THR A 170 -2.37 -9.21 -5.07
C THR A 170 -2.82 -9.41 -3.63
N GLU A 171 -1.97 -9.01 -2.68
CA GLU A 171 -2.31 -9.05 -1.26
C GLU A 171 -3.55 -8.20 -0.96
N THR A 172 -3.62 -7.00 -1.55
CA THR A 172 -4.74 -6.06 -1.36
C THR A 172 -6.05 -6.67 -1.85
N PHE A 173 -6.04 -7.29 -3.02
CA PHE A 173 -7.25 -7.93 -3.56
C PHE A 173 -7.71 -9.09 -2.67
N GLY A 174 -6.79 -9.94 -2.20
CA GLY A 174 -7.11 -11.00 -1.23
C GLY A 174 -7.69 -10.46 0.08
N ALA A 175 -7.19 -9.33 0.57
CA ALA A 175 -7.71 -8.68 1.76
C ALA A 175 -9.13 -8.14 1.55
N VAL A 176 -9.39 -7.47 0.44
CA VAL A 176 -10.73 -6.95 0.10
C VAL A 176 -11.74 -8.11 0.00
N CYS A 177 -11.37 -9.24 -0.62
CA CYS A 177 -12.23 -10.43 -0.65
C CYS A 177 -12.57 -10.92 0.76
N LEU A 178 -11.60 -10.97 1.69
CA LEU A 178 -11.84 -11.36 3.08
C LEU A 178 -12.85 -10.44 3.77
N GLU A 179 -12.72 -9.14 3.61
CA GLU A 179 -13.60 -8.13 4.22
C GLU A 179 -15.03 -8.21 3.68
N GLN A 180 -15.18 -8.57 2.41
CA GLN A 180 -16.49 -8.80 1.78
C GLN A 180 -17.08 -10.18 2.15
N GLY A 181 -16.38 -10.98 2.96
CA GLY A 181 -16.82 -12.31 3.31
C GLY A 181 -16.68 -13.35 2.19
N LEU A 182 -15.97 -13.01 1.11
CA LEU A 182 -15.64 -13.89 -0.01
C LEU A 182 -14.43 -14.75 0.37
N VAL A 183 -14.62 -15.65 1.35
CA VAL A 183 -13.52 -16.36 2.02
C VAL A 183 -12.82 -17.35 1.09
N ASP A 184 -13.56 -18.02 0.21
CA ASP A 184 -13.01 -18.99 -0.73
C ASP A 184 -12.20 -18.30 -1.83
N GLU A 185 -12.70 -17.19 -2.32
CA GLU A 185 -12.05 -16.34 -3.29
C GLU A 185 -10.78 -15.73 -2.73
N ALA A 186 -10.86 -15.18 -1.51
CA ALA A 186 -9.69 -14.64 -0.82
C ALA A 186 -8.57 -15.68 -0.67
N ALA A 187 -8.91 -16.91 -0.24
CA ALA A 187 -7.94 -18.00 -0.11
C ALA A 187 -7.28 -18.32 -1.46
N GLN A 188 -8.04 -18.35 -2.56
CA GLN A 188 -7.50 -18.61 -3.89
C GLN A 188 -6.52 -17.52 -4.34
N VAL A 189 -6.88 -16.25 -4.16
CA VAL A 189 -6.03 -15.10 -4.51
C VAL A 189 -4.74 -15.13 -3.68
N LEU A 190 -4.84 -15.27 -2.36
CA LEU A 190 -3.69 -15.26 -1.46
C LEU A 190 -2.74 -16.44 -1.71
N LEU A 191 -3.27 -17.63 -2.06
CA LEU A 191 -2.44 -18.77 -2.47
C LEU A 191 -1.66 -18.48 -3.75
N ARG A 192 -2.22 -17.75 -4.70
CA ARG A 192 -1.51 -17.34 -5.92
C ARG A 192 -0.41 -16.32 -5.64
N VAL A 193 -0.67 -15.35 -4.75
CA VAL A 193 0.36 -14.41 -4.29
C VAL A 193 1.52 -15.16 -3.66
N LEU A 194 1.26 -16.10 -2.75
CA LEU A 194 2.30 -16.91 -2.10
C LEU A 194 3.09 -17.80 -3.06
N ARG A 195 2.52 -18.18 -4.21
CA ARG A 195 3.29 -18.90 -5.25
C ARG A 195 4.34 -18.00 -5.91
N LYS A 196 4.05 -16.70 -6.04
CA LYS A 196 4.97 -15.71 -6.62
C LYS A 196 5.96 -15.19 -5.59
N GLU A 197 5.50 -15.01 -4.35
CA GLU A 197 6.25 -14.46 -3.23
C GLU A 197 6.11 -15.35 -1.99
N PRO A 198 6.86 -16.47 -1.90
CA PRO A 198 6.73 -17.46 -0.82
C PRO A 198 7.01 -16.87 0.57
N ASP A 199 7.82 -15.81 0.64
CA ASP A 199 8.26 -15.20 1.90
C ASP A 199 7.37 -14.04 2.37
N ALA A 200 6.26 -13.77 1.68
CA ALA A 200 5.30 -12.72 2.05
C ALA A 200 4.55 -13.08 3.35
N GLY A 201 5.12 -12.75 4.50
CA GLY A 201 4.59 -13.09 5.83
C GLY A 201 3.16 -12.60 6.04
N ARG A 202 2.84 -11.35 5.65
CA ARG A 202 1.49 -10.77 5.75
C ARG A 202 0.44 -11.53 4.94
N VAL A 203 0.82 -12.00 3.75
CA VAL A 203 -0.08 -12.78 2.89
C VAL A 203 -0.38 -14.14 3.52
N ARG A 204 0.63 -14.76 4.16
CA ARG A 204 0.46 -16.03 4.88
C ARG A 204 -0.50 -15.89 6.06
N GLU A 205 -0.35 -14.83 6.87
CA GLU A 205 -1.26 -14.54 7.99
C GLU A 205 -2.71 -14.37 7.53
N ARG A 206 -2.92 -13.63 6.43
CA ARG A 206 -4.26 -13.44 5.84
C ARG A 206 -4.84 -14.72 5.27
N LEU A 207 -4.03 -15.57 4.67
CA LEU A 207 -4.48 -16.88 4.19
C LEU A 207 -4.91 -17.78 5.37
N GLU A 208 -4.17 -17.76 6.46
CA GLU A 208 -4.56 -18.49 7.68
C GLU A 208 -5.87 -17.94 8.25
N GLN A 209 -6.09 -16.63 8.21
CA GLN A 209 -7.36 -16.01 8.59
C GLN A 209 -8.50 -16.50 7.70
N ALA A 210 -8.31 -16.54 6.38
CA ALA A 210 -9.28 -17.07 5.44
C ALA A 210 -9.65 -18.54 5.77
N ILE A 211 -8.65 -19.36 6.01
CA ILE A 211 -8.85 -20.78 6.34
C ILE A 211 -9.62 -20.93 7.66
N ARG A 212 -9.30 -20.15 8.68
CA ARG A 212 -10.03 -20.14 9.97
C ARG A 212 -11.50 -19.77 9.80
N LEU A 213 -11.80 -18.72 9.04
CA LEU A 213 -13.16 -18.29 8.76
C LEU A 213 -13.94 -19.35 7.97
N LYS A 214 -13.31 -20.00 7.00
CA LYS A 214 -13.92 -21.11 6.25
C LYS A 214 -14.28 -22.28 7.15
N MET A 215 -13.38 -22.66 8.08
CA MET A 215 -13.65 -23.73 9.04
C MET A 215 -14.77 -23.39 10.02
N GLN A 216 -14.86 -22.13 10.46
CA GLN A 216 -15.95 -21.65 11.33
C GLN A 216 -17.32 -21.75 10.63
N ARG A 217 -17.40 -21.34 9.35
CA ARG A 217 -18.65 -21.47 8.56
C ARG A 217 -19.12 -22.92 8.42
N ARG A 218 -18.19 -23.86 8.24
CA ARG A 218 -18.52 -25.31 8.15
C ARG A 218 -19.00 -25.93 9.46
N LYS A 219 -18.67 -25.35 10.61
CA LYS A 219 -19.13 -25.83 11.94
C LYS A 219 -20.46 -25.23 12.36
N GLY A 220 -20.92 -24.15 11.73
CA GLY A 220 -22.18 -23.48 12.02
C GLY A 220 -23.32 -23.79 11.05
N SER A 221 -23.05 -24.63 10.04
CA SER A 221 -24.04 -25.21 9.11
C SER A 221 -24.25 -26.68 9.44
#